data_e77049ec4fa6565b75b913b9edbf2f98
#
_entry.id   e77049ec4fa6565b75b913b9edbf2f98
#
_cell.length_a   1.000
_cell.length_b   1.000
_cell.length_c   1.000
_cell.angle_alpha   90.00
_cell.angle_beta   90.00
_cell.angle_gamma   90.00
#
_symmetry.space_group_name_H-M   'P 1'
#
loop_
_entity.id
_entity.type
_entity.pdbx_description
1 polymer ?
#
loop_
_entity_poly.entity_id
_entity_poly.type
_entity_poly.pdbx_seq_one_letter_code
_entity_poly.pdbx_strand_id
1 'polypeptide(L)'
;KTAPENADIPQPEPKTNPDPVTPEPSPQPETEADDGDEDIEAPLSDDPVAPKHPEKVTAGWVEWVCFQPETIQLKAKVDTGARTSSLHAYDLIEFERDGKKWVRFHVEHQKSGELLEIERPVVRYLKVIQHEDEPQKRPVVEMEIRMGPFHEKAEFTLIDRSNFVYQVLVGRNFLKGLVLVDCEETFLLGKPCGKLK
;
A
#
# COMPACT_ATOMS: atom_id res chain seq x y z
N LYS A 1 -79.53 7.78 23.86
CA LYS A 1 -78.59 7.34 22.78
C LYS A 1 -77.37 8.31 22.77
N THR A 2 -76.43 7.92 23.52
CA THR A 2 -75.15 8.60 23.73
C THR A 2 -74.22 8.33 22.55
N ALA A 3 -73.68 9.38 21.99
CA ALA A 3 -72.65 9.30 20.98
C ALA A 3 -71.26 9.01 21.63
N PRO A 4 -70.40 8.27 21.01
CA PRO A 4 -69.06 7.97 21.59
C PRO A 4 -68.10 9.14 21.42
N GLU A 5 -67.32 9.29 22.46
CA GLU A 5 -66.24 10.21 22.75
C GLU A 5 -65.07 10.08 21.73
N ASN A 6 -64.60 11.24 21.31
CA ASN A 6 -63.52 11.39 20.31
C ASN A 6 -62.18 10.96 20.93
N ALA A 7 -61.58 9.90 20.43
CA ALA A 7 -60.25 9.47 20.84
C ALA A 7 -59.18 10.42 20.26
N ASP A 8 -58.40 10.97 21.17
CA ASP A 8 -57.28 11.86 20.94
C ASP A 8 -56.16 11.07 20.17
N ILE A 9 -55.87 11.51 18.95
CA ILE A 9 -54.79 10.95 18.12
C ILE A 9 -53.53 11.74 18.44
N PRO A 10 -52.49 11.14 18.99
CA PRO A 10 -51.23 11.83 19.23
C PRO A 10 -50.57 12.24 17.90
N GLN A 11 -50.23 13.55 17.79
CA GLN A 11 -49.50 14.08 16.67
C GLN A 11 -48.06 13.52 16.68
N PRO A 12 -47.46 13.17 15.49
CA PRO A 12 -46.10 12.75 15.44
C PRO A 12 -45.14 13.93 15.71
N GLU A 13 -44.20 13.70 16.62
CA GLU A 13 -43.13 14.66 16.94
C GLU A 13 -42.30 15.02 15.70
N PRO A 14 -41.82 16.27 15.59
CA PRO A 14 -40.99 16.69 14.48
C PRO A 14 -39.65 15.92 14.52
N LYS A 15 -39.35 15.22 13.44
CA LYS A 15 -38.05 14.58 13.23
C LYS A 15 -36.97 15.66 13.21
N THR A 16 -36.15 15.69 14.24
CA THR A 16 -34.91 16.47 14.25
C THR A 16 -34.02 15.93 13.14
N ASN A 17 -33.64 16.79 12.19
CA ASN A 17 -32.60 16.49 11.23
C ASN A 17 -31.30 16.16 11.99
N PRO A 18 -30.59 15.09 11.62
CA PRO A 18 -29.26 14.87 12.16
C PRO A 18 -28.36 16.06 11.71
N ASP A 19 -27.57 16.56 12.65
CA ASP A 19 -26.56 17.56 12.40
C ASP A 19 -25.64 17.13 11.25
N PRO A 20 -25.13 18.06 10.42
CA PRO A 20 -24.22 17.72 9.35
C PRO A 20 -22.98 17.05 9.94
N VAL A 21 -22.77 15.79 9.58
CA VAL A 21 -21.57 15.03 9.93
C VAL A 21 -20.40 15.75 9.32
N THR A 22 -19.57 16.36 10.15
CA THR A 22 -18.28 16.90 9.75
C THR A 22 -17.46 15.72 9.18
N PRO A 23 -16.93 15.79 7.94
CA PRO A 23 -16.13 14.72 7.42
C PRO A 23 -14.91 14.54 8.33
N GLU A 24 -14.71 13.31 8.81
CA GLU A 24 -13.51 12.92 9.54
C GLU A 24 -12.28 13.27 8.69
N PRO A 25 -11.23 13.88 9.26
CA PRO A 25 -10.02 14.20 8.51
C PRO A 25 -9.43 12.90 7.97
N SER A 26 -9.15 12.89 6.66
CA SER A 26 -8.42 11.80 6.01
C SER A 26 -7.18 11.46 6.83
N PRO A 27 -6.85 10.17 7.01
CA PRO A 27 -5.66 9.78 7.77
C PRO A 27 -4.44 10.47 7.15
N GLN A 28 -3.73 11.24 7.98
CA GLN A 28 -2.48 11.88 7.58
C GLN A 28 -1.46 10.79 7.22
N PRO A 29 -0.57 11.01 6.25
CA PRO A 29 0.46 10.05 5.92
C PRO A 29 1.30 9.78 7.18
N GLU A 30 1.32 8.51 7.59
CA GLU A 30 2.14 8.05 8.70
C GLU A 30 3.60 8.39 8.39
N THR A 31 4.24 9.17 9.25
CA THR A 31 5.68 9.43 9.18
C THR A 31 6.40 8.14 9.54
N GLU A 32 6.97 7.48 8.54
CA GLU A 32 7.88 6.36 8.77
C GLU A 32 9.07 6.88 9.59
N ALA A 33 9.34 6.25 10.74
CA ALA A 33 10.52 6.59 11.53
C ALA A 33 11.75 6.25 10.70
N ASP A 34 12.61 7.23 10.52
CA ASP A 34 13.89 7.10 9.86
C ASP A 34 14.77 6.12 10.64
N ASP A 35 15.07 4.97 10.02
CA ASP A 35 16.05 4.02 10.55
C ASP A 35 17.47 4.52 10.24
N GLY A 36 17.84 5.69 10.77
CA GLY A 36 19.24 6.10 10.92
C GLY A 36 20.21 5.90 9.74
N ASP A 37 19.71 5.72 8.51
CA ASP A 37 20.51 5.91 7.34
C ASP A 37 20.80 7.41 7.21
N GLU A 38 22.04 7.78 7.41
CA GLU A 38 22.53 9.12 7.13
C GLU A 38 21.90 9.58 5.83
N ASP A 39 21.07 10.63 5.90
CA ASP A 39 20.64 11.34 4.71
C ASP A 39 21.88 11.64 3.90
N ILE A 40 22.09 10.87 2.84
CA ILE A 40 23.02 11.29 1.80
C ILE A 40 22.31 12.50 1.20
N GLU A 41 22.63 13.68 1.74
CA GLU A 41 22.22 14.94 1.14
C GLU A 41 22.51 14.84 -0.34
N ALA A 42 21.48 14.87 -1.15
CA ALA A 42 21.66 15.00 -2.58
C ALA A 42 22.53 16.25 -2.77
N PRO A 43 23.60 16.20 -3.57
CA PRO A 43 24.47 17.34 -3.75
C PRO A 43 23.61 18.52 -4.19
N LEU A 44 23.58 19.57 -3.36
CA LEU A 44 22.91 20.85 -3.63
C LEU A 44 23.70 21.63 -4.67
N SER A 45 23.90 21.05 -5.86
CA SER A 45 24.38 21.82 -7.00
C SER A 45 23.17 22.23 -7.81
N ASP A 46 22.99 23.52 -8.01
CA ASP A 46 21.96 24.11 -8.88
C ASP A 46 22.24 23.83 -10.37
N ASP A 47 23.33 23.16 -10.68
CA ASP A 47 23.69 22.80 -12.05
C ASP A 47 22.85 21.62 -12.55
N PRO A 48 22.26 21.69 -13.75
CA PRO A 48 21.51 20.59 -14.33
C PRO A 48 22.41 19.39 -14.55
N VAL A 49 22.24 18.35 -13.71
CA VAL A 49 22.96 17.08 -13.87
C VAL A 49 22.34 16.33 -15.03
N ALA A 50 23.14 16.02 -16.05
CA ALA A 50 22.72 15.16 -17.15
C ALA A 50 22.20 13.81 -16.60
N PRO A 51 21.06 13.28 -17.13
CA PRO A 51 20.47 12.05 -16.63
C PRO A 51 21.47 10.89 -16.72
N LYS A 52 21.76 10.26 -15.59
CA LYS A 52 22.74 9.16 -15.50
C LYS A 52 22.26 7.86 -16.19
N HIS A 53 20.97 7.78 -16.54
CA HIS A 53 20.34 6.60 -17.12
C HIS A 53 19.40 7.02 -18.25
N PRO A 54 19.86 7.03 -19.53
CA PRO A 54 19.02 7.42 -20.67
C PRO A 54 17.88 6.42 -20.99
N GLU A 55 17.92 5.22 -20.44
CA GLU A 55 17.00 4.11 -20.76
C GLU A 55 15.89 3.91 -19.74
N LYS A 56 15.55 4.93 -18.93
CA LYS A 56 14.41 4.81 -18.02
C LYS A 56 13.11 4.72 -18.78
N VAL A 57 12.25 3.80 -18.34
CA VAL A 57 10.92 3.61 -18.92
C VAL A 57 9.92 4.52 -18.20
N THR A 58 8.99 5.12 -18.94
CA THR A 58 7.90 5.90 -18.33
C THR A 58 6.82 4.94 -17.81
N ALA A 59 6.50 5.08 -16.52
CA ALA A 59 5.39 4.39 -15.85
C ALA A 59 4.31 5.40 -15.47
N GLY A 60 3.06 4.97 -15.42
CA GLY A 60 1.97 5.76 -14.86
C GLY A 60 2.04 5.81 -13.32
N TRP A 61 1.25 6.69 -12.70
CA TRP A 61 1.18 6.79 -11.24
C TRP A 61 0.47 5.59 -10.59
N VAL A 62 -0.25 4.77 -11.40
CA VAL A 62 -0.76 3.44 -11.03
C VAL A 62 -0.33 2.46 -12.09
N GLU A 63 0.25 1.33 -11.67
CA GLU A 63 0.68 0.27 -12.55
C GLU A 63 0.24 -1.11 -12.07
N TRP A 64 0.30 -2.09 -12.98
CA TRP A 64 0.15 -3.49 -12.61
C TRP A 64 1.49 -4.05 -12.15
N VAL A 65 1.47 -4.76 -11.02
CA VAL A 65 2.58 -5.58 -10.54
C VAL A 65 2.17 -7.04 -10.47
N CYS A 66 3.15 -7.92 -10.63
CA CYS A 66 2.96 -9.36 -10.50
C CYS A 66 3.99 -9.90 -9.51
N PHE A 67 3.52 -10.46 -8.41
CA PHE A 67 4.36 -11.12 -7.41
C PHE A 67 4.65 -12.56 -7.83
N GLN A 68 5.90 -12.96 -7.70
CA GLN A 68 6.40 -14.29 -8.05
C GLN A 68 6.83 -15.06 -6.79
N PRO A 69 6.76 -16.38 -6.77
CA PRO A 69 6.27 -17.29 -7.82
C PRO A 69 4.74 -17.44 -7.86
N GLU A 70 4.00 -16.85 -6.92
CA GLU A 70 2.55 -17.04 -6.73
C GLU A 70 1.72 -16.51 -7.92
N THR A 71 2.32 -15.72 -8.81
CA THR A 71 1.68 -15.08 -9.97
C THR A 71 0.48 -14.20 -9.61
N ILE A 72 0.56 -13.53 -8.45
CA ILE A 72 -0.49 -12.64 -7.96
C ILE A 72 -0.37 -11.28 -8.66
N GLN A 73 -1.38 -10.90 -9.42
CA GLN A 73 -1.43 -9.62 -10.12
C GLN A 73 -2.29 -8.61 -9.35
N LEU A 74 -1.67 -7.50 -8.95
CA LEU A 74 -2.30 -6.42 -8.19
C LEU A 74 -2.06 -5.06 -8.84
N LYS A 75 -2.94 -4.10 -8.55
CA LYS A 75 -2.71 -2.70 -8.87
C LYS A 75 -1.83 -2.08 -7.79
N ALA A 76 -0.81 -1.37 -8.20
CA ALA A 76 0.13 -0.70 -7.32
C ALA A 76 0.10 0.81 -7.54
N LYS A 77 0.07 1.59 -6.45
CA LYS A 77 0.40 3.01 -6.50
C LYS A 77 1.91 3.14 -6.67
N VAL A 78 2.34 3.87 -7.68
CA VAL A 78 3.73 4.23 -7.90
C VAL A 78 4.01 5.52 -7.14
N ASP A 79 4.89 5.47 -6.13
CA ASP A 79 5.09 6.58 -5.20
C ASP A 79 6.57 6.96 -5.10
N THR A 80 6.95 8.05 -5.76
CA THR A 80 8.32 8.58 -5.73
C THR A 80 8.69 9.26 -4.42
N GLY A 81 7.70 9.61 -3.58
CA GLY A 81 7.90 10.15 -2.25
C GLY A 81 8.24 9.08 -1.21
N ALA A 82 7.71 7.86 -1.38
CA ALA A 82 7.96 6.76 -0.47
C ALA A 82 9.36 6.17 -0.65
N ARG A 83 10.10 5.98 0.45
CA ARG A 83 11.42 5.33 0.43
C ARG A 83 11.30 3.83 0.15
N THR A 84 10.34 3.17 0.79
CA THR A 84 10.12 1.73 0.76
C THR A 84 8.80 1.38 0.11
N SER A 85 8.70 0.15 -0.38
CA SER A 85 7.46 -0.42 -0.89
C SER A 85 6.65 -1.06 0.26
N SER A 86 5.34 -1.16 0.08
CA SER A 86 4.44 -1.82 1.05
C SER A 86 3.40 -2.67 0.36
N LEU A 87 2.98 -3.73 1.06
CA LEU A 87 1.99 -4.71 0.61
C LEU A 87 0.93 -4.87 1.68
N HIS A 88 -0.34 -4.80 1.27
CA HIS A 88 -1.45 -5.16 2.15
C HIS A 88 -1.39 -6.66 2.45
N ALA A 89 -1.35 -6.98 3.74
CA ALA A 89 -1.28 -8.34 4.22
C ALA A 89 -2.27 -8.56 5.35
N TYR A 90 -3.00 -9.68 5.25
CA TYR A 90 -3.95 -10.13 6.27
C TYR A 90 -3.31 -11.20 7.15
N ASP A 91 -3.79 -11.35 8.38
CA ASP A 91 -3.50 -12.47 9.28
C ASP A 91 -2.00 -12.76 9.43
N LEU A 92 -1.20 -11.72 9.75
CA LEU A 92 0.24 -11.87 9.91
C LEU A 92 0.54 -12.76 11.13
N ILE A 93 1.21 -13.89 10.89
CA ILE A 93 1.66 -14.82 11.93
C ILE A 93 3.17 -14.96 11.82
N GLU A 94 3.89 -14.45 12.83
CA GLU A 94 5.33 -14.63 12.92
C GLU A 94 5.69 -15.96 13.58
N PHE A 95 6.69 -16.65 13.05
CA PHE A 95 7.19 -17.90 13.57
C PHE A 95 8.69 -18.04 13.33
N GLU A 96 9.30 -19.08 13.88
CA GLU A 96 10.71 -19.38 13.69
C GLU A 96 10.89 -20.68 12.91
N ARG A 97 11.77 -20.64 11.91
CA ARG A 97 12.17 -21.80 11.11
C ARG A 97 13.68 -21.76 10.90
N ASP A 98 14.38 -22.82 11.28
CA ASP A 98 15.83 -22.96 11.14
C ASP A 98 16.64 -21.78 11.73
N GLY A 99 16.21 -21.29 12.91
CA GLY A 99 16.85 -20.19 13.60
C GLY A 99 16.63 -18.81 12.97
N LYS A 100 15.72 -18.70 11.99
CA LYS A 100 15.36 -17.44 11.32
C LYS A 100 13.90 -17.07 11.60
N LYS A 101 13.63 -15.79 11.67
CA LYS A 101 12.25 -15.28 11.76
C LYS A 101 11.59 -15.35 10.39
N TRP A 102 10.37 -15.89 10.38
CA TRP A 102 9.50 -16.00 9.23
C TRP A 102 8.17 -15.34 9.55
N VAL A 103 7.48 -14.94 8.51
CA VAL A 103 6.10 -14.45 8.60
C VAL A 103 5.24 -15.18 7.57
N ARG A 104 4.08 -15.64 8.03
CA ARG A 104 2.98 -16.14 7.20
C ARG A 104 1.93 -15.05 7.13
N PHE A 105 1.40 -14.81 5.96
CA PHE A 105 0.38 -13.79 5.72
C PHE A 105 -0.46 -14.15 4.50
N HIS A 106 -1.61 -13.51 4.37
CA HIS A 106 -2.48 -13.67 3.22
C HIS A 106 -2.50 -12.42 2.36
N VAL A 107 -2.58 -12.62 1.06
CA VAL A 107 -2.79 -11.57 0.06
C VAL A 107 -4.06 -11.88 -0.72
N GLU A 108 -4.94 -10.90 -0.85
CA GLU A 108 -6.18 -11.08 -1.59
C GLU A 108 -5.95 -10.94 -3.09
N HIS A 109 -6.37 -11.95 -3.85
CA HIS A 109 -6.34 -11.91 -5.30
C HIS A 109 -7.44 -10.98 -5.82
N GLN A 110 -7.06 -9.88 -6.47
CA GLN A 110 -7.92 -8.75 -6.81
C GLN A 110 -9.18 -9.12 -7.62
N LYS A 111 -9.17 -10.20 -8.39
CA LYS A 111 -10.31 -10.60 -9.23
C LYS A 111 -11.25 -11.59 -8.56
N SER A 112 -10.69 -12.57 -7.83
CA SER A 112 -11.47 -13.65 -7.22
C SER A 112 -11.86 -13.36 -5.77
N GLY A 113 -11.19 -12.42 -5.08
CA GLY A 113 -11.33 -12.22 -3.64
C GLY A 113 -10.74 -13.37 -2.82
N GLU A 114 -10.03 -14.30 -3.45
CA GLU A 114 -9.41 -15.44 -2.80
C GLU A 114 -8.17 -14.97 -2.01
N LEU A 115 -8.06 -15.43 -0.77
CA LEU A 115 -6.89 -15.19 0.06
C LEU A 115 -5.85 -16.26 -0.23
N LEU A 116 -4.68 -15.83 -0.66
CA LEU A 116 -3.53 -16.68 -0.94
C LEU A 116 -2.54 -16.58 0.20
N GLU A 117 -2.22 -17.73 0.81
CA GLU A 117 -1.24 -17.83 1.90
C GLU A 117 0.18 -17.77 1.34
N ILE A 118 1.01 -16.93 1.94
CA ILE A 118 2.41 -16.73 1.58
C ILE A 118 3.26 -16.82 2.84
N GLU A 119 4.40 -17.52 2.76
CA GLU A 119 5.43 -17.53 3.81
C GLU A 119 6.73 -16.94 3.27
N ARG A 120 7.33 -16.02 4.04
CA ARG A 120 8.63 -15.41 3.69
C ARG A 120 9.50 -15.24 4.94
N PRO A 121 10.82 -15.32 4.80
CA PRO A 121 11.72 -14.92 5.86
C PRO A 121 11.62 -13.41 6.08
N VAL A 122 11.63 -13.01 7.35
CA VAL A 122 11.68 -11.59 7.72
C VAL A 122 13.12 -11.10 7.53
N VAL A 123 13.31 -10.10 6.67
CA VAL A 123 14.61 -9.49 6.40
C VAL A 123 14.98 -8.52 7.53
N ARG A 124 14.03 -7.69 7.94
CA ARG A 124 14.16 -6.70 9.02
C ARG A 124 12.79 -6.27 9.52
N TYR A 125 12.78 -5.42 10.54
CA TYR A 125 11.56 -4.77 11.03
C TYR A 125 11.65 -3.27 10.84
N LEU A 126 10.59 -2.67 10.33
CA LEU A 126 10.39 -1.24 10.34
C LEU A 126 9.69 -0.83 11.63
N LYS A 127 10.23 0.16 12.33
CA LYS A 127 9.57 0.76 13.50
C LYS A 127 8.79 1.97 13.03
N VAL A 128 7.49 2.01 13.33
CA VAL A 128 6.64 3.17 13.07
C VAL A 128 6.32 3.82 14.41
N ILE A 129 6.72 5.08 14.57
CA ILE A 129 6.40 5.87 15.74
C ILE A 129 5.10 6.62 15.45
N GLN A 130 4.02 6.22 16.11
CA GLN A 130 2.77 6.97 16.11
C GLN A 130 2.78 7.90 17.35
N HIS A 131 2.26 9.13 17.20
CA HIS A 131 2.42 10.20 18.20
C HIS A 131 1.82 9.90 19.58
N GLU A 132 1.00 8.86 19.77
CA GLU A 132 0.36 8.52 21.05
C GLU A 132 0.41 7.02 21.39
N ASP A 133 0.98 6.15 20.54
CA ASP A 133 0.99 4.70 20.73
C ASP A 133 2.40 4.12 20.87
N GLU A 134 2.48 2.89 21.39
CA GLU A 134 3.74 2.13 21.41
C GLU A 134 4.23 1.92 19.96
N PRO A 135 5.56 2.01 19.72
CA PRO A 135 6.14 1.83 18.39
C PRO A 135 5.73 0.49 17.78
N GLN A 136 4.97 0.55 16.71
CA GLN A 136 4.56 -0.65 15.98
C GLN A 136 5.72 -1.19 15.16
N LYS A 137 6.06 -2.47 15.34
CA LYS A 137 7.05 -3.16 14.50
C LYS A 137 6.33 -3.81 13.34
N ARG A 138 6.74 -3.49 12.12
CA ARG A 138 6.20 -4.06 10.89
C ARG A 138 7.25 -4.96 10.24
N PRO A 139 6.96 -6.23 9.95
CA PRO A 139 7.91 -7.11 9.28
C PRO A 139 8.12 -6.65 7.83
N VAL A 140 9.37 -6.72 7.39
CA VAL A 140 9.78 -6.46 6.01
C VAL A 140 10.24 -7.77 5.40
N VAL A 141 9.71 -8.10 4.23
CA VAL A 141 10.05 -9.31 3.48
C VAL A 141 10.57 -8.97 2.09
N GLU A 142 11.44 -9.80 1.54
CA GLU A 142 11.85 -9.70 0.14
C GLU A 142 10.81 -10.43 -0.73
N MET A 143 10.30 -9.73 -1.74
CA MET A 143 9.40 -10.28 -2.75
C MET A 143 9.99 -10.09 -4.14
N GLU A 144 9.83 -11.09 -4.98
CA GLU A 144 10.17 -11.01 -6.38
C GLU A 144 8.98 -10.45 -7.15
N ILE A 145 9.15 -9.31 -7.82
CA ILE A 145 8.08 -8.62 -8.53
C ILE A 145 8.43 -8.34 -9.99
N ARG A 146 7.40 -8.32 -10.80
CA ARG A 146 7.47 -7.86 -12.19
C ARG A 146 6.58 -6.62 -12.36
N MET A 147 7.13 -5.60 -13.01
CA MET A 147 6.41 -4.39 -13.40
C MET A 147 6.89 -3.98 -14.80
N GLY A 148 6.02 -4.08 -15.80
CA GLY A 148 6.42 -3.91 -17.20
C GLY A 148 7.58 -4.83 -17.59
N PRO A 149 8.70 -4.27 -18.10
CA PRO A 149 9.88 -5.04 -18.49
C PRO A 149 10.77 -5.47 -17.31
N PHE A 150 10.54 -4.90 -16.12
CA PHE A 150 11.39 -5.13 -14.96
C PHE A 150 10.96 -6.39 -14.21
N HIS A 151 11.96 -7.16 -13.77
CA HIS A 151 11.79 -8.37 -12.98
C HIS A 151 12.88 -8.37 -11.91
N GLU A 152 12.55 -7.90 -10.71
CA GLU A 152 13.50 -7.61 -9.65
C GLU A 152 12.98 -8.10 -8.30
N LYS A 153 13.90 -8.25 -7.35
CA LYS A 153 13.58 -8.45 -5.95
C LYS A 153 13.55 -7.10 -5.24
N ALA A 154 12.51 -6.91 -4.45
CA ALA A 154 12.37 -5.70 -3.65
C ALA A 154 11.84 -6.02 -2.26
N GLU A 155 12.21 -5.21 -1.28
CA GLU A 155 11.67 -5.27 0.06
C GLU A 155 10.28 -4.64 0.13
N PHE A 156 9.37 -5.35 0.78
CA PHE A 156 8.02 -4.90 1.06
C PHE A 156 7.73 -4.94 2.55
N THR A 157 7.30 -3.80 3.09
CA THR A 157 6.74 -3.74 4.44
C THR A 157 5.33 -4.32 4.41
N LEU A 158 5.05 -5.31 5.26
CA LEU A 158 3.72 -5.88 5.41
C LEU A 158 2.92 -5.03 6.38
N ILE A 159 1.80 -4.48 5.91
CA ILE A 159 0.95 -3.58 6.69
C ILE A 159 -0.52 -3.80 6.36
N ASP A 160 -1.39 -3.36 7.25
CA ASP A 160 -2.81 -3.21 6.94
C ASP A 160 -3.01 -1.95 6.07
N ARG A 161 -3.48 -2.15 4.85
CA ARG A 161 -3.84 -1.10 3.90
C ARG A 161 -5.32 -1.11 3.55
N SER A 162 -6.17 -1.65 4.42
CA SER A 162 -7.63 -1.73 4.20
C SER A 162 -8.27 -0.35 3.94
N ASN A 163 -7.71 0.71 4.52
CA ASN A 163 -8.14 2.09 4.32
C ASN A 163 -7.58 2.75 3.04
N PHE A 164 -6.79 2.03 2.25
CA PHE A 164 -6.19 2.56 1.03
C PHE A 164 -6.82 1.93 -0.22
N VAL A 165 -6.92 2.72 -1.28
CA VAL A 165 -7.46 2.25 -2.58
C VAL A 165 -6.61 1.15 -3.21
N TYR A 166 -5.29 1.19 -2.98
CA TYR A 166 -4.36 0.24 -3.58
C TYR A 166 -3.71 -0.64 -2.51
N GLN A 167 -3.78 -1.95 -2.73
CA GLN A 167 -3.17 -2.94 -1.84
C GLN A 167 -1.63 -2.89 -1.87
N VAL A 168 -1.05 -2.37 -2.95
CA VAL A 168 0.40 -2.26 -3.15
C VAL A 168 0.79 -0.81 -3.34
N LEU A 169 1.90 -0.43 -2.71
CA LEU A 169 2.63 0.79 -2.99
C LEU A 169 4.05 0.39 -3.40
N VAL A 170 4.52 0.93 -4.51
CA VAL A 170 5.89 0.74 -5.01
C VAL A 170 6.68 2.02 -4.78
N GLY A 171 7.68 1.95 -3.91
CA GLY A 171 8.53 3.07 -3.51
C GLY A 171 9.87 3.12 -4.22
N ARG A 172 10.71 4.08 -3.79
CA ARG A 172 12.04 4.32 -4.39
C ARG A 172 12.99 3.11 -4.34
N ASN A 173 12.82 2.19 -3.38
CA ASN A 173 13.63 0.97 -3.29
C ASN A 173 13.51 0.07 -4.52
N PHE A 174 12.40 0.18 -5.28
CA PHE A 174 12.22 -0.46 -6.59
C PHE A 174 12.41 0.54 -7.74
N LEU A 175 11.84 1.74 -7.64
CA LEU A 175 11.74 2.69 -8.76
C LEU A 175 13.06 3.32 -9.19
N LYS A 176 14.03 3.45 -8.24
CA LYS A 176 15.27 4.21 -8.44
C LYS A 176 16.08 3.65 -9.61
N GLY A 177 16.30 4.49 -10.60
CA GLY A 177 17.09 4.16 -11.78
C GLY A 177 16.32 3.43 -12.90
N LEU A 178 15.09 2.94 -12.63
CA LEU A 178 14.29 2.14 -13.56
C LEU A 178 13.23 2.96 -14.30
N VAL A 179 12.49 3.82 -13.59
CA VAL A 179 11.32 4.50 -14.16
C VAL A 179 11.34 6.02 -13.97
N LEU A 180 10.66 6.70 -14.88
CA LEU A 180 10.11 8.04 -14.73
C LEU A 180 8.60 7.90 -14.52
N VAL A 181 7.99 8.72 -13.65
CA VAL A 181 6.56 8.61 -13.36
C VAL A 181 5.80 9.73 -14.05
N ASP A 182 4.86 9.33 -14.90
CA ASP A 182 3.87 10.21 -15.48
C ASP A 182 2.65 10.28 -14.56
N CYS A 183 2.37 11.47 -14.03
CA CYS A 183 1.28 11.68 -13.07
C CYS A 183 -0.11 11.79 -13.72
N GLU A 184 -0.21 11.91 -15.04
CA GLU A 184 -1.47 11.97 -15.78
C GLU A 184 -1.95 10.59 -16.19
N GLU A 185 -1.03 9.65 -16.42
CA GLU A 185 -1.30 8.36 -17.03
C GLU A 185 -1.30 7.20 -16.03
N THR A 186 -1.98 6.12 -16.41
CA THR A 186 -2.03 4.86 -15.65
C THR A 186 -1.82 3.66 -16.55
N PHE A 187 -1.25 2.58 -16.02
CA PHE A 187 -1.10 1.28 -16.68
C PHE A 187 -0.32 1.31 -17.99
N LEU A 188 0.65 2.22 -18.13
CA LEU A 188 1.51 2.34 -19.32
C LEU A 188 2.36 1.08 -19.57
N LEU A 189 2.73 0.38 -18.49
CA LEU A 189 3.59 -0.79 -18.56
C LEU A 189 2.85 -2.12 -18.82
N GLY A 190 1.50 -2.08 -18.86
CA GLY A 190 0.66 -3.24 -19.11
C GLY A 190 0.64 -4.26 -17.96
N LYS A 191 0.18 -5.49 -18.27
CA LYS A 191 -0.03 -6.57 -17.28
C LYS A 191 1.13 -7.57 -17.29
N PRO A 192 1.97 -7.60 -16.22
CA PRO A 192 3.19 -8.41 -16.22
C PRO A 192 2.99 -9.91 -15.90
N CYS A 193 1.85 -10.32 -15.33
CA CYS A 193 1.54 -11.74 -15.04
C CYS A 193 1.13 -12.56 -16.28
N GLY A 194 1.15 -11.98 -17.47
CA GLY A 194 0.93 -12.73 -18.72
C GLY A 194 2.04 -13.76 -18.94
N LYS A 195 1.71 -14.88 -19.65
CA LYS A 195 2.72 -15.88 -20.05
C LYS A 195 3.87 -15.16 -20.78
N LEU A 196 5.09 -15.38 -20.31
CA LEU A 196 6.28 -15.10 -21.12
C LEU A 196 6.10 -15.82 -22.45
N LYS A 197 6.04 -15.06 -23.55
CA LYS A 197 6.12 -15.62 -24.88
C LYS A 197 7.54 -15.99 -25.19
#